data_b5cbae565ba2ce646740b05bfbfd1fd6
#
_entry.id   b5cbae565ba2ce646740b05bfbfd1fd6
#
_cell.length_a   1.000
_cell.length_b   1.000
_cell.length_c   1.000
_cell.angle_alpha   90.00
_cell.angle_beta   90.00
_cell.angle_gamma   90.00
#
_symmetry.space_group_name_H-M   'P 1'
#
loop_
_entity.id
_entity.type
_entity.pdbx_description
1 polymer ?
#
loop_
_entity_poly.entity_id
_entity_poly.type
_entity_poly.pdbx_seq_one_letter_code
_entity_poly.pdbx_strand_id
1 'polypeptide(L)'
;DTGEDLMELLKKKKDKKPKANGIELNVDTTGMSEEEIAAMEAAKVLEQYDRESAFRNGLPKGISLVISAILIAFALCKIYTSIWTIPAQVLRSVHLAFALTLVFLLYPAGKHMAKNKVQWYDYVLAILAVAVVLYIPLNYEYIIKNVGNYSSMDIVVGAVGILLLMEGCRRVVGMPILIVVLAFLLYAKFGNLIPGTFGHRGYSVRQIVNHMYFTL
;
A
#
# COMPACT_ATOMS: atom_id res chain seq x y z
N ASP A 1 -29.17 -54.09 2.35
CA ASP A 1 -29.22 -53.08 1.21
C ASP A 1 -29.08 -51.65 1.64
N THR A 2 -29.51 -51.22 2.85
CA THR A 2 -29.38 -49.81 3.31
C THR A 2 -28.04 -49.48 3.94
N GLY A 3 -27.22 -50.44 4.33
CA GLY A 3 -25.94 -50.20 4.95
C GLY A 3 -24.78 -49.99 3.97
N GLU A 4 -24.81 -50.65 2.83
CA GLU A 4 -23.81 -50.53 1.78
C GLU A 4 -23.94 -49.21 1.03
N ASP A 5 -25.17 -48.77 0.74
CA ASP A 5 -25.45 -47.46 0.11
C ASP A 5 -25.00 -46.29 0.99
N LEU A 6 -25.18 -46.41 2.31
CA LEU A 6 -24.71 -45.38 3.24
C LEU A 6 -23.17 -45.30 3.29
N MET A 7 -22.48 -46.45 3.25
CA MET A 7 -21.04 -46.53 3.20
C MET A 7 -20.48 -46.01 1.88
N GLU A 8 -21.17 -46.24 0.76
CA GLU A 8 -20.75 -45.73 -0.54
C GLU A 8 -20.98 -44.20 -0.65
N LEU A 9 -22.06 -43.68 -0.06
CA LEU A 9 -22.32 -42.25 0.06
C LEU A 9 -21.31 -41.54 0.97
N LEU A 10 -20.89 -42.17 2.07
CA LEU A 10 -19.85 -41.66 2.94
C LEU A 10 -18.47 -41.72 2.30
N LYS A 11 -18.14 -42.73 1.51
CA LYS A 11 -16.93 -42.82 0.70
C LYS A 11 -16.92 -41.76 -0.40
N LYS A 12 -18.02 -41.54 -1.10
CA LYS A 12 -18.19 -40.51 -2.13
C LYS A 12 -18.11 -39.07 -1.57
N LYS A 13 -18.49 -38.90 -0.28
CA LYS A 13 -18.35 -37.64 0.44
C LYS A 13 -16.92 -37.39 0.89
N LYS A 14 -16.15 -38.48 1.18
CA LYS A 14 -14.75 -38.40 1.60
C LYS A 14 -13.80 -38.12 0.43
N ASP A 15 -14.17 -38.50 -0.80
CA ASP A 15 -13.40 -38.24 -2.01
C ASP A 15 -13.72 -36.88 -2.69
N LYS A 16 -14.73 -36.18 -2.23
CA LYS A 16 -14.96 -34.78 -2.62
C LYS A 16 -14.08 -33.89 -1.75
N LYS A 17 -12.84 -33.67 -2.18
CA LYS A 17 -11.99 -32.58 -1.66
C LYS A 17 -12.81 -31.30 -1.67
N PRO A 18 -12.92 -30.57 -0.55
CA PRO A 18 -13.66 -29.32 -0.51
C PRO A 18 -13.01 -28.32 -1.46
N LYS A 19 -13.72 -28.00 -2.52
CA LYS A 19 -13.34 -26.92 -3.42
C LYS A 19 -13.90 -25.62 -2.85
N ALA A 20 -13.15 -24.96 -2.00
CA ALA A 20 -13.39 -23.56 -1.71
C ALA A 20 -12.74 -22.74 -2.83
N ASN A 21 -13.55 -22.23 -3.75
CA ASN A 21 -13.17 -21.25 -4.78
C ASN A 21 -11.93 -21.55 -5.61
N GLY A 22 -11.72 -22.79 -6.05
CA GLY A 22 -10.69 -23.12 -7.06
C GLY A 22 -9.26 -23.24 -6.53
N ILE A 23 -9.06 -23.27 -5.23
CA ILE A 23 -7.75 -23.45 -4.61
C ILE A 23 -7.57 -24.93 -4.25
N GLU A 24 -6.64 -25.62 -4.93
CA GLU A 24 -6.22 -26.95 -4.52
C GLU A 24 -5.34 -26.84 -3.27
N LEU A 25 -5.86 -27.36 -2.14
CA LEU A 25 -5.08 -27.52 -0.91
C LEU A 25 -4.09 -28.67 -1.08
N ASN A 26 -2.86 -28.34 -1.37
CA ASN A 26 -1.75 -29.29 -1.42
C ASN A 26 -1.03 -29.32 -0.06
N VAL A 27 -1.79 -29.65 1.00
CA VAL A 27 -1.27 -29.81 2.37
C VAL A 27 -1.63 -31.22 2.85
N ASP A 28 -0.67 -31.88 3.42
CA ASP A 28 -0.85 -33.20 4.02
C ASP A 28 -1.69 -33.03 5.30
N THR A 29 -3.01 -33.29 5.19
CA THR A 29 -3.98 -33.14 6.29
C THR A 29 -4.17 -34.45 7.06
N THR A 30 -3.27 -35.41 6.87
CA THR A 30 -3.34 -36.72 7.48
C THR A 30 -3.10 -36.61 8.99
N GLY A 31 -4.17 -36.62 9.78
CA GLY A 31 -4.11 -36.60 11.24
C GLY A 31 -4.60 -35.32 11.91
N MET A 32 -5.07 -34.33 11.15
CA MET A 32 -5.64 -33.09 11.70
C MET A 32 -7.16 -33.25 11.94
N SER A 33 -7.65 -32.60 12.99
CA SER A 33 -9.08 -32.53 13.28
C SER A 33 -9.81 -31.66 12.25
N GLU A 34 -11.13 -31.83 12.07
CA GLU A 34 -11.94 -31.01 11.16
C GLU A 34 -11.88 -29.51 11.53
N GLU A 35 -11.78 -29.21 12.82
CA GLU A 35 -11.63 -27.83 13.32
C GLU A 35 -10.26 -27.22 12.94
N GLU A 36 -9.17 -28.00 13.01
CA GLU A 36 -7.85 -27.55 12.60
C GLU A 36 -7.76 -27.33 11.09
N ILE A 37 -8.40 -28.17 10.30
CA ILE A 37 -8.49 -28.02 8.85
C ILE A 37 -9.27 -26.76 8.50
N ALA A 38 -10.44 -26.54 9.14
CA ALA A 38 -11.26 -25.35 8.94
C ALA A 38 -10.52 -24.06 9.36
N ALA A 39 -9.79 -24.10 10.48
CA ALA A 39 -8.98 -22.98 10.93
C ALA A 39 -7.82 -22.67 9.95
N MET A 40 -7.17 -23.70 9.40
CA MET A 40 -6.11 -23.54 8.40
C MET A 40 -6.66 -23.00 7.07
N GLU A 41 -7.83 -23.45 6.65
CA GLU A 41 -8.52 -22.93 5.45
C GLU A 41 -8.90 -21.47 5.65
N ALA A 42 -9.48 -21.13 6.81
CA ALA A 42 -9.82 -19.75 7.15
C ALA A 42 -8.57 -18.86 7.20
N ALA A 43 -7.47 -19.32 7.78
CA ALA A 43 -6.21 -18.58 7.83
C ALA A 43 -5.62 -18.35 6.42
N LYS A 44 -5.66 -19.36 5.54
CA LYS A 44 -5.21 -19.21 4.14
C LYS A 44 -6.10 -18.26 3.32
N VAL A 45 -7.41 -18.31 3.54
CA VAL A 45 -8.35 -17.37 2.92
C VAL A 45 -8.07 -15.96 3.41
N LEU A 46 -7.85 -15.78 4.72
CA LEU A 46 -7.50 -14.49 5.31
C LEU A 46 -6.18 -13.96 4.72
N GLU A 47 -5.13 -14.79 4.66
CA GLU A 47 -3.84 -14.44 4.06
C GLU A 47 -3.96 -14.05 2.58
N GLN A 48 -4.86 -14.70 1.84
CA GLN A 48 -5.11 -14.37 0.43
C GLN A 48 -5.85 -13.04 0.26
N TYR A 49 -6.71 -12.68 1.21
CA TYR A 49 -7.45 -11.43 1.20
C TYR A 49 -6.69 -10.28 1.89
N ASP A 50 -5.78 -10.60 2.81
CA ASP A 50 -4.94 -9.63 3.47
C ASP A 50 -3.84 -9.14 2.53
N ARG A 51 -3.98 -7.89 2.09
CA ARG A 51 -3.00 -7.25 1.21
C ARG A 51 -1.74 -6.82 1.94
N GLU A 52 -1.83 -6.59 3.24
CA GLU A 52 -0.69 -6.17 4.04
C GLU A 52 0.37 -7.27 4.13
N SER A 53 -0.04 -8.54 4.13
CA SER A 53 0.85 -9.70 4.09
C SER A 53 1.31 -10.11 2.68
N ALA A 54 0.80 -9.46 1.63
CA ALA A 54 1.10 -9.78 0.23
C ALA A 54 2.44 -9.21 -0.28
N PHE A 55 3.44 -9.09 0.60
CA PHE A 55 4.78 -8.63 0.21
C PHE A 55 5.56 -9.69 -0.58
N ARG A 56 6.60 -9.23 -1.26
CA ARG A 56 7.47 -10.09 -2.08
C ARG A 56 8.31 -11.02 -1.20
N ASN A 57 8.29 -12.31 -1.53
CA ASN A 57 9.07 -13.35 -0.89
C ASN A 57 10.04 -13.99 -1.89
N GLY A 58 11.22 -14.41 -1.41
CA GLY A 58 12.21 -15.10 -2.25
C GLY A 58 12.93 -14.17 -3.23
N LEU A 59 13.12 -12.90 -2.88
CA LEU A 59 13.89 -11.94 -3.68
C LEU A 59 15.36 -12.39 -3.80
N PRO A 60 16.03 -12.10 -4.93
CA PRO A 60 17.46 -12.33 -5.09
C PRO A 60 18.26 -11.70 -3.96
N LYS A 61 19.33 -12.37 -3.50
CA LYS A 61 20.15 -11.92 -2.36
C LYS A 61 20.61 -10.46 -2.47
N GLY A 62 20.96 -9.99 -3.67
CA GLY A 62 21.37 -8.61 -3.89
C GLY A 62 20.26 -7.60 -3.60
N ILE A 63 19.02 -7.86 -4.06
CA ILE A 63 17.87 -6.99 -3.83
C ILE A 63 17.47 -7.02 -2.34
N SER A 64 17.48 -8.20 -1.73
CA SER A 64 17.22 -8.34 -0.30
C SER A 64 18.22 -7.55 0.55
N LEU A 65 19.51 -7.57 0.17
CA LEU A 65 20.54 -6.77 0.83
C LEU A 65 20.28 -5.26 0.71
N VAL A 66 19.89 -4.78 -0.47
CA VAL A 66 19.52 -3.36 -0.68
C VAL A 66 18.34 -2.96 0.17
N ILE A 67 17.28 -3.78 0.22
CA ILE A 67 16.10 -3.52 1.06
C ILE A 67 16.51 -3.48 2.54
N SER A 68 17.32 -4.43 3.00
CA SER A 68 17.84 -4.45 4.38
C SER A 68 18.67 -3.21 4.70
N ALA A 69 19.51 -2.76 3.77
CA ALA A 69 20.30 -1.54 3.94
C ALA A 69 19.39 -0.29 4.04
N ILE A 70 18.33 -0.22 3.23
CA ILE A 70 17.34 0.87 3.30
C ILE A 70 16.61 0.86 4.65
N LEU A 71 16.21 -0.31 5.15
CA LEU A 71 15.55 -0.46 6.46
C LEU A 71 16.48 -0.03 7.60
N ILE A 72 17.76 -0.43 7.56
CA ILE A 72 18.76 -0.01 8.55
C ILE A 72 18.97 1.50 8.48
N ALA A 73 19.13 2.06 7.29
CA ALA A 73 19.27 3.50 7.11
C ALA A 73 18.03 4.26 7.62
N PHE A 74 16.84 3.74 7.40
CA PHE A 74 15.60 4.30 7.93
C PHE A 74 15.57 4.28 9.46
N ALA A 75 15.93 3.15 10.08
CA ALA A 75 16.00 3.04 11.54
C ALA A 75 17.03 4.02 12.14
N LEU A 76 18.23 4.10 11.56
CA LEU A 76 19.26 5.05 11.99
C LEU A 76 18.82 6.50 11.82
N CYS A 77 18.14 6.82 10.72
CA CYS A 77 17.55 8.14 10.49
C CYS A 77 16.52 8.48 11.57
N LYS A 78 15.68 7.53 12.01
CA LYS A 78 14.73 7.73 13.11
C LYS A 78 15.40 7.98 14.45
N ILE A 79 16.47 7.25 14.76
CA ILE A 79 17.25 7.48 15.98
C ILE A 79 17.89 8.88 15.95
N TYR A 80 18.50 9.25 14.82
CA TYR A 80 19.09 10.58 14.65
C TYR A 80 18.06 11.70 14.84
N THR A 81 16.89 11.59 14.20
CA THR A 81 15.83 12.61 14.28
C THR A 81 15.12 12.65 15.65
N SER A 82 15.28 11.64 16.50
CA SER A 82 14.83 11.64 17.88
C SER A 82 15.72 12.50 18.80
N ILE A 83 16.99 12.63 18.45
CA ILE A 83 17.96 13.39 19.25
C ILE A 83 17.99 14.87 18.84
N TRP A 84 17.85 15.15 17.55
CA TRP A 84 17.95 16.49 16.99
C TRP A 84 16.58 17.06 16.65
N THR A 85 16.35 18.34 16.98
CA THR A 85 15.11 19.04 16.64
C THR A 85 15.10 19.40 15.16
N ILE A 86 14.32 18.67 14.37
CA ILE A 86 14.13 18.88 12.93
C ILE A 86 12.70 19.36 12.69
N PRO A 87 12.46 20.30 11.75
CA PRO A 87 11.11 20.72 11.39
C PRO A 87 10.23 19.52 11.04
N ALA A 88 9.00 19.48 11.58
CA ALA A 88 8.09 18.34 11.44
C ALA A 88 7.80 18.00 9.96
N GLN A 89 7.72 19.00 9.10
CA GLN A 89 7.48 18.83 7.67
C GLN A 89 8.64 18.08 6.99
N VAL A 90 9.90 18.44 7.30
CA VAL A 90 11.09 17.73 6.80
C VAL A 90 11.11 16.29 7.30
N LEU A 91 10.86 16.11 8.60
CA LEU A 91 10.82 14.79 9.22
C LEU A 91 9.79 13.86 8.57
N ARG A 92 8.58 14.38 8.32
CA ARG A 92 7.48 13.62 7.66
C ARG A 92 7.84 13.30 6.21
N SER A 93 8.43 14.23 5.47
CA SER A 93 8.85 14.02 4.09
C SER A 93 9.92 12.94 3.99
N VAL A 94 10.95 12.98 4.82
CA VAL A 94 12.00 11.94 4.85
C VAL A 94 11.41 10.58 5.20
N HIS A 95 10.49 10.52 6.19
CA HIS A 95 9.78 9.29 6.51
C HIS A 95 9.02 8.73 5.30
N LEU A 96 8.27 9.60 4.63
CA LEU A 96 7.47 9.23 3.46
C LEU A 96 8.34 8.73 2.30
N ALA A 97 9.52 9.33 2.08
CA ALA A 97 10.46 8.89 1.06
C ALA A 97 10.93 7.44 1.30
N PHE A 98 11.33 7.11 2.54
CA PHE A 98 11.67 5.74 2.91
C PHE A 98 10.49 4.78 2.78
N ALA A 99 9.31 5.17 3.29
CA ALA A 99 8.11 4.34 3.25
C ALA A 99 7.69 4.01 1.82
N LEU A 100 7.58 5.01 0.92
CA LEU A 100 7.20 4.78 -0.48
C LEU A 100 8.24 3.94 -1.23
N THR A 101 9.53 4.18 -0.98
CA THR A 101 10.60 3.36 -1.58
C THR A 101 10.46 1.90 -1.18
N LEU A 102 10.26 1.62 0.09
CA LEU A 102 10.05 0.27 0.60
C LEU A 102 8.76 -0.36 0.06
N VAL A 103 7.68 0.42 -0.02
CA VAL A 103 6.41 -0.06 -0.60
C VAL A 103 6.60 -0.50 -2.05
N PHE A 104 7.24 0.30 -2.90
CA PHE A 104 7.44 -0.05 -4.30
C PHE A 104 8.40 -1.24 -4.49
N LEU A 105 9.38 -1.41 -3.62
CA LEU A 105 10.30 -2.56 -3.66
C LEU A 105 9.68 -3.84 -3.08
N LEU A 106 8.90 -3.74 -2.01
CA LEU A 106 8.35 -4.90 -1.30
C LEU A 106 6.99 -5.36 -1.83
N TYR A 107 6.11 -4.44 -2.26
CA TYR A 107 4.76 -4.78 -2.68
C TYR A 107 4.61 -4.79 -4.20
N PRO A 108 4.14 -5.91 -4.79
CA PRO A 108 3.89 -5.97 -6.23
C PRO A 108 2.70 -5.10 -6.62
N ALA A 109 2.69 -4.60 -7.86
CA ALA A 109 1.60 -3.76 -8.36
C ALA A 109 0.26 -4.51 -8.50
N GLY A 110 0.27 -5.84 -8.57
CA GLY A 110 -0.94 -6.66 -8.72
C GLY A 110 -0.80 -8.04 -8.08
N LYS A 111 -1.95 -8.64 -7.74
CA LYS A 111 -2.04 -9.98 -7.08
C LYS A 111 -1.42 -11.12 -7.91
N HIS A 112 -1.44 -11.01 -9.25
CA HIS A 112 -0.96 -12.04 -10.17
C HIS A 112 0.50 -11.87 -10.57
N MET A 113 1.19 -10.85 -10.04
CA MET A 113 2.59 -10.60 -10.38
C MET A 113 3.52 -11.51 -9.60
N ALA A 114 4.65 -11.86 -10.23
CA ALA A 114 5.68 -12.66 -9.60
C ALA A 114 6.21 -12.00 -8.33
N LYS A 115 6.08 -12.71 -7.21
CA LYS A 115 6.53 -12.24 -5.88
C LYS A 115 8.05 -12.35 -5.70
N ASN A 116 8.75 -13.09 -6.56
CA ASN A 116 10.19 -13.36 -6.48
C ASN A 116 11.07 -12.35 -7.22
N LYS A 117 10.49 -11.36 -7.90
CA LYS A 117 11.22 -10.36 -8.69
C LYS A 117 10.63 -8.97 -8.49
N VAL A 118 11.51 -7.96 -8.45
CA VAL A 118 11.10 -6.56 -8.56
C VAL A 118 11.03 -6.22 -10.04
N GLN A 119 9.92 -5.65 -10.47
CA GLN A 119 9.73 -5.23 -11.87
C GLN A 119 10.51 -3.95 -12.14
N TRP A 120 10.92 -3.71 -13.39
CA TRP A 120 11.71 -2.53 -13.75
C TRP A 120 10.99 -1.19 -13.43
N TYR A 121 9.69 -1.14 -13.63
CA TYR A 121 8.89 0.06 -13.31
C TYR A 121 8.80 0.34 -11.80
N ASP A 122 8.95 -0.67 -10.93
CA ASP A 122 8.97 -0.47 -9.49
C ASP A 122 10.23 0.27 -9.03
N TYR A 123 11.37 0.04 -9.70
CA TYR A 123 12.58 0.84 -9.49
C TYR A 123 12.39 2.28 -9.93
N VAL A 124 11.74 2.49 -11.09
CA VAL A 124 11.44 3.85 -11.57
C VAL A 124 10.51 4.58 -10.61
N LEU A 125 9.45 3.91 -10.11
CA LEU A 125 8.53 4.49 -9.13
C LEU A 125 9.24 4.78 -7.80
N ALA A 126 10.14 3.90 -7.34
CA ALA A 126 10.91 4.12 -6.12
C ALA A 126 11.84 5.34 -6.23
N ILE A 127 12.58 5.46 -7.34
CA ILE A 127 13.46 6.60 -7.61
C ILE A 127 12.63 7.90 -7.73
N LEU A 128 11.52 7.86 -8.45
CA LEU A 128 10.64 9.00 -8.62
C LEU A 128 10.03 9.44 -7.28
N ALA A 129 9.63 8.49 -6.43
CA ALA A 129 9.12 8.77 -5.09
C ALA A 129 10.18 9.49 -4.22
N VAL A 130 11.42 8.99 -4.24
CA VAL A 130 12.53 9.65 -3.53
C VAL A 130 12.74 11.07 -4.05
N ALA A 131 12.84 11.27 -5.37
CA ALA A 131 13.07 12.58 -5.97
C ALA A 131 11.96 13.58 -5.64
N VAL A 132 10.71 13.17 -5.81
CA VAL A 132 9.54 14.02 -5.57
C VAL A 132 9.40 14.36 -4.10
N VAL A 133 9.53 13.39 -3.20
CA VAL A 133 9.32 13.62 -1.76
C VAL A 133 10.50 14.39 -1.13
N LEU A 134 11.73 14.14 -1.57
CA LEU A 134 12.90 14.90 -1.13
C LEU A 134 12.92 16.34 -1.66
N TYR A 135 12.08 16.68 -2.64
CA TYR A 135 11.89 18.06 -3.07
C TYR A 135 11.53 18.99 -1.90
N ILE A 136 10.71 18.52 -0.95
CA ILE A 136 10.29 19.30 0.23
C ILE A 136 11.48 19.68 1.13
N PRO A 137 12.27 18.73 1.66
CA PRO A 137 13.41 19.09 2.52
C PRO A 137 14.50 19.88 1.81
N LEU A 138 14.71 19.65 0.51
CA LEU A 138 15.71 20.39 -0.27
C LEU A 138 15.31 21.84 -0.54
N ASN A 139 14.02 22.12 -0.66
CA ASN A 139 13.47 23.45 -0.92
C ASN A 139 12.71 24.02 0.28
N TYR A 140 13.02 23.57 1.49
CA TYR A 140 12.24 23.88 2.69
C TYR A 140 12.05 25.37 2.95
N GLU A 141 13.13 26.16 2.87
CA GLU A 141 13.07 27.61 3.07
C GLU A 141 12.23 28.32 2.01
N TYR A 142 12.33 27.88 0.74
CA TYR A 142 11.53 28.41 -0.34
C TYR A 142 10.05 28.12 -0.12
N ILE A 143 9.71 26.89 0.27
CA ILE A 143 8.33 26.45 0.51
C ILE A 143 7.70 27.26 1.65
N ILE A 144 8.43 27.50 2.75
CA ILE A 144 7.92 28.30 3.87
C ILE A 144 7.71 29.76 3.48
N LYS A 145 8.65 30.33 2.74
CA LYS A 145 8.56 31.74 2.31
C LYS A 145 7.42 32.01 1.31
N ASN A 146 7.00 30.98 0.57
CA ASN A 146 5.98 31.09 -0.49
C ASN A 146 4.70 30.32 -0.17
N VAL A 147 4.36 30.17 1.09
CA VAL A 147 3.13 29.45 1.52
C VAL A 147 1.90 30.04 0.82
N GLY A 148 1.16 29.18 0.10
CA GLY A 148 -0.04 29.55 -0.65
C GLY A 148 0.22 30.13 -2.05
N ASN A 149 1.45 30.51 -2.38
CA ASN A 149 1.83 31.07 -3.69
C ASN A 149 2.94 30.26 -4.37
N TYR A 150 2.70 28.94 -4.49
CA TYR A 150 3.65 28.02 -5.10
C TYR A 150 3.69 28.16 -6.63
N SER A 151 4.86 27.89 -7.20
CA SER A 151 5.08 27.86 -8.64
C SER A 151 4.26 26.75 -9.32
N SER A 152 4.08 26.84 -10.64
CA SER A 152 3.46 25.78 -11.43
C SER A 152 4.25 24.47 -11.36
N MET A 153 5.58 24.53 -11.25
CA MET A 153 6.43 23.36 -11.07
C MET A 153 6.17 22.68 -9.71
N ASP A 154 6.00 23.46 -8.65
CA ASP A 154 5.66 22.92 -7.32
C ASP A 154 4.35 22.13 -7.36
N ILE A 155 3.35 22.66 -8.05
CA ILE A 155 2.05 22.01 -8.22
C ILE A 155 2.17 20.69 -8.97
N VAL A 156 3.01 20.63 -10.01
CA VAL A 156 3.26 19.37 -10.75
C VAL A 156 3.97 18.36 -9.85
N VAL A 157 5.01 18.78 -9.12
CA VAL A 157 5.72 17.92 -8.17
C VAL A 157 4.77 17.40 -7.10
N GLY A 158 3.94 18.27 -6.52
CA GLY A 158 2.94 17.90 -5.52
C GLY A 158 1.89 16.92 -6.06
N ALA A 159 1.38 17.15 -7.27
CA ALA A 159 0.42 16.27 -7.92
C ALA A 159 1.01 14.87 -8.17
N VAL A 160 2.25 14.80 -8.67
CA VAL A 160 2.97 13.53 -8.85
C VAL A 160 3.18 12.83 -7.50
N GLY A 161 3.53 13.58 -6.44
CA GLY A 161 3.68 13.04 -5.09
C GLY A 161 2.40 12.42 -4.56
N ILE A 162 1.25 13.08 -4.74
CA ILE A 162 -0.06 12.55 -4.37
C ILE A 162 -0.39 11.28 -5.15
N LEU A 163 -0.14 11.25 -6.47
CA LEU A 163 -0.38 10.06 -7.29
C LEU A 163 0.51 8.87 -6.85
N LEU A 164 1.77 9.11 -6.53
CA LEU A 164 2.68 8.09 -6.02
C LEU A 164 2.21 7.55 -4.66
N LEU A 165 1.73 8.43 -3.78
CA LEU A 165 1.15 8.04 -2.49
C LEU A 165 -0.10 7.19 -2.68
N MET A 166 -1.00 7.58 -3.58
CA MET A 166 -2.20 6.82 -3.92
C MET A 166 -1.86 5.43 -4.48
N GLU A 167 -0.85 5.35 -5.35
CA GLU A 167 -0.37 4.06 -5.88
C GLU A 167 0.25 3.20 -4.76
N GLY A 168 1.01 3.79 -3.84
CA GLY A 168 1.54 3.12 -2.66
C GLY A 168 0.41 2.56 -1.77
N CYS A 169 -0.59 3.37 -1.45
CA CYS A 169 -1.77 2.96 -0.69
C CYS A 169 -2.54 1.84 -1.39
N ARG A 170 -2.70 1.92 -2.71
CA ARG A 170 -3.35 0.87 -3.50
C ARG A 170 -2.64 -0.47 -3.37
N ARG A 171 -1.31 -0.47 -3.32
CA ARG A 171 -0.51 -1.71 -3.22
C ARG A 171 -0.58 -2.35 -1.84
N VAL A 172 -0.52 -1.57 -0.80
CA VAL A 172 -0.49 -2.05 0.60
C VAL A 172 -1.91 -2.35 1.10
N VAL A 173 -2.77 -1.34 1.11
CA VAL A 173 -4.12 -1.43 1.71
C VAL A 173 -5.16 -1.92 0.71
N GLY A 174 -5.03 -1.52 -0.54
CA GLY A 174 -5.92 -1.96 -1.62
C GLY A 174 -6.92 -0.91 -2.10
N MET A 175 -7.86 -1.36 -2.92
CA MET A 175 -8.82 -0.49 -3.60
C MET A 175 -9.85 0.18 -2.68
N PRO A 176 -10.34 -0.42 -1.58
CA PRO A 176 -11.39 0.20 -0.76
C PRO A 176 -10.98 1.57 -0.21
N ILE A 177 -9.78 1.68 0.36
CA ILE A 177 -9.28 2.94 0.90
C ILE A 177 -9.06 3.99 -0.20
N LEU A 178 -8.61 3.57 -1.37
CA LEU A 178 -8.40 4.45 -2.51
C LEU A 178 -9.73 5.07 -3.00
N ILE A 179 -10.81 4.27 -3.04
CA ILE A 179 -12.15 4.75 -3.41
C ILE A 179 -12.62 5.81 -2.41
N VAL A 180 -12.43 5.58 -1.11
CA VAL A 180 -12.78 6.56 -0.07
C VAL A 180 -11.99 7.85 -0.25
N VAL A 181 -10.67 7.77 -0.45
CA VAL A 181 -9.82 8.93 -0.68
C VAL A 181 -10.26 9.70 -1.93
N LEU A 182 -10.51 9.00 -3.02
CA LEU A 182 -11.01 9.62 -4.27
C LEU A 182 -12.36 10.30 -4.07
N ALA A 183 -13.29 9.69 -3.33
CA ALA A 183 -14.58 10.28 -3.01
C ALA A 183 -14.42 11.60 -2.26
N PHE A 184 -13.53 11.66 -1.26
CA PHE A 184 -13.25 12.90 -0.53
C PHE A 184 -12.55 13.96 -1.37
N LEU A 185 -11.66 13.57 -2.28
CA LEU A 185 -11.01 14.50 -3.22
C LEU A 185 -12.02 15.09 -4.22
N LEU A 186 -12.94 14.27 -4.71
CA LEU A 186 -14.04 14.73 -5.58
C LEU A 186 -14.99 15.64 -4.80
N TYR A 187 -15.32 15.28 -3.55
CA TYR A 187 -16.11 16.14 -2.67
C TYR A 187 -15.44 17.49 -2.45
N ALA A 188 -14.15 17.52 -2.13
CA ALA A 188 -13.39 18.76 -1.96
C ALA A 188 -13.42 19.65 -3.23
N LYS A 189 -13.36 19.05 -4.40
CA LYS A 189 -13.40 19.79 -5.68
C LYS A 189 -14.80 20.26 -6.05
N PHE A 190 -15.80 19.39 -5.92
CA PHE A 190 -17.17 19.60 -6.40
C PHE A 190 -18.18 19.94 -5.30
N GLY A 191 -17.72 20.33 -4.12
CA GLY A 191 -18.60 20.68 -3.00
C GLY A 191 -19.57 21.82 -3.25
N ASN A 192 -19.29 22.65 -4.26
CA ASN A 192 -20.19 23.70 -4.71
C ASN A 192 -21.45 23.20 -5.44
N LEU A 193 -21.46 21.95 -5.89
CA LEU A 193 -22.61 21.32 -6.54
C LEU A 193 -23.55 20.63 -5.54
N ILE A 194 -23.15 20.53 -4.28
CA ILE A 194 -23.94 19.84 -3.25
C ILE A 194 -24.83 20.85 -2.55
N PRO A 195 -26.16 20.67 -2.61
CA PRO A 195 -27.10 21.55 -1.90
C PRO A 195 -27.14 21.25 -0.40
N GLY A 196 -27.45 22.28 0.39
CA GLY A 196 -27.68 22.14 1.84
C GLY A 196 -26.42 22.31 2.69
N THR A 197 -26.48 21.79 3.92
CA THR A 197 -25.46 21.99 4.97
C THR A 197 -24.08 21.42 4.62
N PHE A 198 -24.02 20.44 3.72
CA PHE A 198 -22.78 19.80 3.27
C PHE A 198 -22.16 20.50 2.04
N GLY A 199 -22.86 21.49 1.47
CA GLY A 199 -22.33 22.28 0.38
C GLY A 199 -21.23 23.23 0.83
N HIS A 200 -20.14 23.34 0.03
CA HIS A 200 -19.06 24.31 0.27
C HIS A 200 -18.59 24.89 -1.05
N ARG A 201 -17.79 25.96 -0.99
CA ARG A 201 -17.35 26.75 -2.15
C ARG A 201 -16.61 25.95 -3.23
N GLY A 202 -16.17 24.71 -2.94
CA GLY A 202 -15.29 23.93 -3.79
C GLY A 202 -13.86 24.46 -3.80
N TYR A 203 -12.88 23.59 -3.92
CA TYR A 203 -11.47 23.96 -3.97
C TYR A 203 -10.91 23.73 -5.38
N SER A 204 -10.03 24.63 -5.83
CA SER A 204 -9.28 24.41 -7.04
C SER A 204 -8.28 23.27 -6.87
N VAL A 205 -7.93 22.61 -7.97
CA VAL A 205 -6.90 21.53 -7.96
C VAL A 205 -5.60 22.05 -7.34
N ARG A 206 -5.22 23.30 -7.64
CA ARG A 206 -4.05 23.94 -7.06
C ARG A 206 -4.12 24.02 -5.53
N GLN A 207 -5.26 24.41 -4.99
CA GLN A 207 -5.47 24.50 -3.54
C GLN A 207 -5.43 23.11 -2.88
N ILE A 208 -6.04 22.09 -3.51
CA ILE A 208 -6.03 20.71 -3.02
C ILE A 208 -4.59 20.18 -2.97
N VAL A 209 -3.83 20.33 -4.05
CA VAL A 209 -2.43 19.89 -4.10
C VAL A 209 -1.58 20.62 -3.08
N ASN A 210 -1.73 21.94 -2.95
CA ASN A 210 -1.00 22.72 -1.98
C ASN A 210 -1.26 22.24 -0.56
N HIS A 211 -2.53 22.04 -0.22
CA HIS A 211 -2.91 21.62 1.11
C HIS A 211 -2.44 20.20 1.42
N MET A 212 -2.60 19.27 0.47
CA MET A 212 -2.28 17.86 0.70
C MET A 212 -0.79 17.54 0.65
N TYR A 213 -0.02 18.28 -0.13
CA TYR A 213 1.39 17.97 -0.33
C TYR A 213 2.32 18.87 0.46
N PHE A 214 2.09 20.19 0.48
CA PHE A 214 2.99 21.15 1.11
C PHE A 214 2.62 21.50 2.55
N THR A 215 1.43 21.13 3.03
CA THR A 215 1.03 21.34 4.43
C THR A 215 1.24 20.09 5.32
N LEU A 216 1.86 19.08 4.77
CA LEU A 216 2.17 17.82 5.45
C LEU A 216 2.93 17.99 6.77
#